data_a17f84a180bd58599b1c0c09278b8291
#
_entry.id   a17f84a180bd58599b1c0c09278b8291
#
_cell.length_a   1.000
_cell.length_b   1.000
_cell.length_c   1.000
_cell.angle_alpha   90.00
_cell.angle_beta   90.00
_cell.angle_gamma   90.00
#
_symmetry.space_group_name_H-M   'P 1'
#
loop_
_entity.id
_entity.type
_entity.pdbx_description
1 polymer ?
#
loop_
_entity_poly.entity_id
_entity_poly.type
_entity_poly.pdbx_seq_one_letter_code
_entity_poly.pdbx_strand_id
1 'polypeptide(L)'
;MLRRSDLSSCLGLELAPTRKQSGTGRSDPSEDPLISPDEAQRVLKSAGLFGTARTIAFINLKGGTGKTTSAVTTATRASDFGFRAVVLDLDAQASATFMLAPGEIDQVKPFIEIWDKPTQISDVLIEVSPWLSLLPSSLDNSLLDIHLSKPLSQKTAIKDACSHMHAMGHDLVVIDCPPSLGAGVISAICASDTLVIPTTPDNFSLRGIDLTIEETGAIAETFGLPRPQIKILLTHYDRRIKLSDAVYRHLQEKYSDMLIEQPIRISSAYAQAQEQGKTVFQFAKAKKVRADYHALTTELLRLNGSAPNTDS
;
A
#
# COMPACT_ATOMS: atom_id res chain seq x y z
N MET A 1 6.50 3.85 -13.79
CA MET A 1 7.96 4.00 -13.96
C MET A 1 8.44 5.23 -13.20
N LEU A 2 9.53 5.06 -12.45
CA LEU A 2 10.15 6.07 -11.61
C LEU A 2 11.00 7.04 -12.46
N ARG A 3 10.88 8.33 -12.20
CA ARG A 3 11.77 9.35 -12.79
C ARG A 3 12.95 9.61 -11.85
N ARG A 4 14.05 10.06 -12.43
CA ARG A 4 15.24 10.39 -11.66
C ARG A 4 14.97 11.51 -10.65
N SER A 5 14.22 12.55 -11.04
CA SER A 5 13.82 13.63 -10.16
C SER A 5 12.98 13.15 -8.96
N ASP A 6 12.12 12.13 -9.17
CA ASP A 6 11.34 11.52 -8.10
C ASP A 6 12.25 10.90 -7.04
N LEU A 7 13.30 10.15 -7.48
CA LEU A 7 14.24 9.52 -6.56
C LEU A 7 15.16 10.55 -5.88
N SER A 8 15.64 11.55 -6.63
CA SER A 8 16.43 12.68 -6.09
C SER A 8 15.68 13.44 -5.00
N SER A 9 14.38 13.67 -5.20
CA SER A 9 13.51 14.33 -4.22
C SER A 9 13.42 13.54 -2.92
N CYS A 10 13.32 12.21 -2.99
CA CYS A 10 13.30 11.35 -1.80
C CYS A 10 14.61 11.41 -1.01
N LEU A 11 15.73 11.51 -1.72
CA LEU A 11 17.06 11.51 -1.11
C LEU A 11 17.50 12.88 -0.58
N GLY A 12 16.82 13.95 -0.99
CA GLY A 12 17.28 15.33 -0.74
C GLY A 12 18.64 15.64 -1.39
N LEU A 13 19.04 14.88 -2.43
CA LEU A 13 20.33 14.96 -3.09
C LEU A 13 20.16 14.97 -4.62
N GLU A 14 21.01 15.75 -5.31
CA GLU A 14 21.14 15.59 -6.76
C GLU A 14 21.90 14.30 -7.09
N LEU A 15 21.22 13.37 -7.75
CA LEU A 15 21.87 12.16 -8.25
C LEU A 15 22.78 12.50 -9.43
N ALA A 16 24.06 12.12 -9.35
CA ALA A 16 25.02 12.33 -10.42
C ALA A 16 24.53 11.71 -11.76
N PRO A 17 24.77 12.32 -12.93
CA PRO A 17 24.31 11.78 -14.20
C PRO A 17 24.87 10.38 -14.44
N THR A 18 24.00 9.41 -14.74
CA THR A 18 24.43 8.06 -15.11
C THR A 18 25.28 8.11 -16.37
N ARG A 19 26.50 7.54 -16.30
CA ARG A 19 27.34 7.33 -17.51
C ARG A 19 26.55 6.44 -18.47
N LYS A 20 26.21 6.96 -19.64
CA LYS A 20 25.60 6.18 -20.72
C LYS A 20 26.50 5.00 -21.11
N GLN A 21 25.94 3.82 -21.15
CA GLN A 21 26.47 2.79 -22.04
C GLN A 21 26.27 3.29 -23.47
N SER A 22 27.34 3.26 -24.23
CA SER A 22 27.51 3.80 -25.57
C SER A 22 26.37 3.45 -26.53
N GLY A 23 25.52 4.40 -26.81
CA GLY A 23 24.56 4.37 -27.91
C GLY A 23 24.40 5.80 -28.45
N THR A 24 24.68 5.97 -29.74
CA THR A 24 24.71 7.24 -30.47
C THR A 24 23.34 7.90 -30.59
N GLY A 25 22.85 8.52 -29.55
CA GLY A 25 21.65 9.36 -29.55
C GLY A 25 21.89 10.56 -28.64
N ARG A 26 21.84 11.78 -29.19
CA ARG A 26 21.78 13.02 -28.38
C ARG A 26 20.53 12.98 -27.54
N SER A 27 20.65 12.82 -26.21
CA SER A 27 19.55 13.05 -25.27
C SER A 27 19.37 14.55 -25.12
N ASP A 28 18.14 15.00 -25.21
CA ASP A 28 17.74 16.34 -24.84
C ASP A 28 18.03 16.55 -23.33
N PRO A 29 18.81 17.59 -22.93
CA PRO A 29 19.10 17.87 -21.53
C PRO A 29 17.85 18.19 -20.70
N SER A 30 16.69 18.43 -21.34
CA SER A 30 15.40 18.73 -20.69
C SER A 30 14.60 17.49 -20.29
N GLU A 31 14.99 16.27 -20.71
CA GLU A 31 14.28 15.04 -20.35
C GLU A 31 14.76 14.50 -19.02
N ASP A 32 13.84 14.42 -18.04
CA ASP A 32 14.03 13.72 -16.78
C ASP A 32 14.04 12.19 -17.00
N PRO A 33 15.22 11.52 -16.93
CA PRO A 33 15.34 10.14 -17.35
C PRO A 33 14.57 9.19 -16.44
N LEU A 34 14.02 8.12 -17.03
CA LEU A 34 13.43 7.02 -16.29
C LEU A 34 14.54 6.16 -15.66
N ILE A 35 14.27 5.68 -14.46
CA ILE A 35 15.14 4.79 -13.68
C ILE A 35 14.48 3.42 -13.59
N SER A 36 15.28 2.35 -13.79
CA SER A 36 14.79 0.99 -13.56
C SER A 36 14.64 0.70 -12.06
N PRO A 37 13.77 -0.25 -11.68
CA PRO A 37 13.63 -0.66 -10.28
C PRO A 37 14.96 -1.17 -9.68
N ASP A 38 15.77 -1.90 -10.45
CA ASP A 38 17.10 -2.37 -10.01
C ASP A 38 18.06 -1.20 -9.69
N GLU A 39 18.02 -0.14 -10.50
CA GLU A 39 18.85 1.04 -10.27
C GLU A 39 18.35 1.81 -9.05
N ALA A 40 17.02 1.99 -8.92
CA ALA A 40 16.41 2.63 -7.77
C ALA A 40 16.74 1.89 -6.47
N GLN A 41 16.62 0.55 -6.47
CA GLN A 41 16.96 -0.27 -5.30
C GLN A 41 18.44 -0.09 -4.91
N ARG A 42 19.37 -0.13 -5.87
CA ARG A 42 20.79 0.07 -5.58
C ARG A 42 21.07 1.42 -4.94
N VAL A 43 20.45 2.48 -5.46
CA VAL A 43 20.59 3.83 -4.92
C VAL A 43 20.03 3.91 -3.50
N LEU A 44 18.82 3.39 -3.25
CA LEU A 44 18.21 3.39 -1.92
C LEU A 44 19.01 2.56 -0.91
N LYS A 45 19.55 1.41 -1.32
CA LYS A 45 20.44 0.60 -0.47
C LYS A 45 21.72 1.36 -0.11
N SER A 46 22.33 2.04 -1.07
CA SER A 46 23.55 2.82 -0.82
C SER A 46 23.31 4.04 0.08
N ALA A 47 22.10 4.57 0.07
CA ALA A 47 21.66 5.67 0.95
C ALA A 47 21.18 5.19 2.33
N GLY A 48 21.17 3.87 2.61
CA GLY A 48 20.67 3.31 3.88
C GLY A 48 19.13 3.43 4.05
N LEU A 49 18.40 3.70 2.97
CA LEU A 49 16.94 3.88 2.99
C LEU A 49 16.17 2.62 2.62
N PHE A 50 16.85 1.56 2.22
CA PHE A 50 16.23 0.27 1.95
C PHE A 50 16.21 -0.55 3.25
N GLY A 51 15.06 -0.51 3.94
CA GLY A 51 14.90 -1.10 5.28
C GLY A 51 14.57 -2.61 5.28
N THR A 52 14.17 -3.09 6.46
CA THR A 52 13.67 -4.46 6.66
C THR A 52 12.33 -4.66 5.94
N ALA A 53 12.00 -5.93 5.68
CA ALA A 53 10.70 -6.33 5.15
C ALA A 53 9.55 -5.79 6.01
N ARG A 54 8.46 -5.35 5.37
CA ARG A 54 7.32 -4.67 6.04
C ARG A 54 5.99 -5.20 5.54
N THR A 55 5.02 -5.19 6.44
CA THR A 55 3.61 -5.48 6.13
C THR A 55 2.76 -4.25 6.44
N ILE A 56 2.02 -3.76 5.44
CA ILE A 56 1.14 -2.59 5.54
C ILE A 56 -0.28 -3.01 5.18
N ALA A 57 -1.26 -2.81 6.07
CA ALA A 57 -2.66 -3.05 5.75
C ALA A 57 -3.44 -1.75 5.58
N PHE A 58 -4.30 -1.72 4.57
CA PHE A 58 -5.26 -0.64 4.35
C PHE A 58 -6.63 -1.07 4.90
N ILE A 59 -7.05 -0.45 6.01
CA ILE A 59 -8.27 -0.81 6.73
C ILE A 59 -9.19 0.38 6.88
N ASN A 60 -10.48 0.18 6.72
CA ASN A 60 -11.54 1.10 7.15
C ASN A 60 -12.89 0.38 7.07
N LEU A 61 -13.75 0.55 8.08
CA LEU A 61 -15.08 -0.03 8.13
C LEU A 61 -16.04 0.57 7.08
N LYS A 62 -15.72 1.75 6.58
CA LYS A 62 -16.52 2.43 5.55
C LYS A 62 -16.08 1.99 4.16
N GLY A 63 -17.07 1.64 3.30
CA GLY A 63 -16.84 1.41 1.88
C GLY A 63 -16.56 2.71 1.12
N GLY A 64 -15.87 2.61 -0.02
CA GLY A 64 -15.62 3.76 -0.92
C GLY A 64 -14.60 4.79 -0.41
N THR A 65 -13.81 4.47 0.62
CA THR A 65 -12.76 5.37 1.16
C THR A 65 -11.45 5.32 0.37
N GLY A 66 -11.36 4.50 -0.67
CA GLY A 66 -10.16 4.37 -1.49
C GLY A 66 -9.12 3.38 -0.96
N LYS A 67 -9.51 2.41 -0.11
CA LYS A 67 -8.61 1.34 0.40
C LYS A 67 -7.88 0.63 -0.74
N THR A 68 -8.62 -0.08 -1.58
CA THR A 68 -8.08 -0.86 -2.72
C THR A 68 -7.21 -0.01 -3.65
N THR A 69 -7.72 1.16 -4.06
CA THR A 69 -6.98 2.07 -4.93
C THR A 69 -5.66 2.49 -4.29
N SER A 70 -5.66 2.79 -2.98
CA SER A 70 -4.46 3.21 -2.26
C SER A 70 -3.49 2.05 -2.05
N ALA A 71 -3.97 0.85 -1.70
CA ALA A 71 -3.17 -0.35 -1.54
C ALA A 71 -2.44 -0.71 -2.84
N VAL A 72 -3.20 -0.90 -3.94
CA VAL A 72 -2.65 -1.26 -5.25
C VAL A 72 -1.68 -0.20 -5.77
N THR A 73 -2.04 1.09 -5.64
CA THR A 73 -1.20 2.18 -6.15
C THR A 73 0.10 2.32 -5.33
N THR A 74 0.04 2.13 -4.00
CA THR A 74 1.22 2.11 -3.13
C THR A 74 2.16 0.97 -3.48
N ALA A 75 1.63 -0.26 -3.64
CA ALA A 75 2.42 -1.43 -4.01
C ALA A 75 3.08 -1.25 -5.39
N THR A 76 2.32 -0.74 -6.38
CA THR A 76 2.85 -0.43 -7.72
C THR A 76 3.96 0.62 -7.66
N ARG A 77 3.80 1.66 -6.83
CA ARG A 77 4.87 2.68 -6.70
C ARG A 77 6.08 2.15 -5.94
N ALA A 78 5.87 1.31 -4.93
CA ALA A 78 6.96 0.64 -4.23
C ALA A 78 7.78 -0.26 -5.18
N SER A 79 7.11 -0.96 -6.11
CA SER A 79 7.79 -1.77 -7.12
C SER A 79 8.63 -0.93 -8.08
N ASP A 80 8.19 0.28 -8.43
CA ASP A 80 9.01 1.23 -9.21
C ASP A 80 10.28 1.67 -8.44
N PHE A 81 10.24 1.72 -7.10
CA PHE A 81 11.42 1.98 -6.25
C PHE A 81 12.32 0.75 -6.04
N GLY A 82 11.98 -0.40 -6.61
CA GLY A 82 12.75 -1.64 -6.50
C GLY A 82 12.49 -2.44 -5.23
N PHE A 83 11.34 -2.22 -4.57
CA PHE A 83 10.84 -3.15 -3.55
C PHE A 83 10.11 -4.30 -4.25
N ARG A 84 10.45 -5.54 -3.91
CA ARG A 84 9.66 -6.70 -4.32
C ARG A 84 8.37 -6.72 -3.51
N ALA A 85 7.31 -6.16 -4.08
CA ALA A 85 6.03 -5.98 -3.42
C ALA A 85 5.04 -7.11 -3.73
N VAL A 86 4.21 -7.46 -2.75
CA VAL A 86 3.04 -8.33 -2.93
C VAL A 86 1.80 -7.58 -2.48
N VAL A 87 0.74 -7.62 -3.28
CA VAL A 87 -0.60 -7.24 -2.83
C VAL A 87 -1.33 -8.51 -2.38
N LEU A 88 -1.77 -8.54 -1.13
CA LEU A 88 -2.69 -9.56 -0.61
C LEU A 88 -4.11 -8.97 -0.64
N ASP A 89 -4.95 -9.47 -1.52
CA ASP A 89 -6.35 -9.06 -1.61
C ASP A 89 -7.21 -9.94 -0.68
N LEU A 90 -7.80 -9.34 0.36
CA LEU A 90 -8.69 -10.03 1.30
C LEU A 90 -10.17 -9.74 1.03
N ASP A 91 -10.49 -8.73 0.20
CA ASP A 91 -11.87 -8.38 -0.09
C ASP A 91 -12.50 -9.39 -1.05
N ALA A 92 -13.61 -10.01 -0.65
CA ALA A 92 -14.37 -10.94 -1.50
C ALA A 92 -14.89 -10.30 -2.81
N GLN A 93 -14.90 -8.96 -2.89
CA GLN A 93 -15.18 -8.25 -4.15
C GLN A 93 -14.02 -8.34 -5.15
N ALA A 94 -12.84 -8.81 -4.72
CA ALA A 94 -11.66 -9.04 -5.54
C ALA A 94 -11.24 -7.80 -6.39
N SER A 95 -11.42 -6.60 -5.82
CA SER A 95 -11.16 -5.36 -6.57
C SER A 95 -9.67 -5.15 -6.87
N ALA A 96 -8.78 -5.49 -5.94
CA ALA A 96 -7.34 -5.43 -6.18
C ALA A 96 -6.91 -6.50 -7.19
N THR A 97 -7.49 -7.69 -7.10
CA THR A 97 -7.29 -8.79 -8.05
C THR A 97 -7.69 -8.36 -9.46
N PHE A 98 -8.88 -7.77 -9.64
CA PHE A 98 -9.32 -7.25 -10.94
C PHE A 98 -8.39 -6.16 -11.49
N MET A 99 -7.89 -5.27 -10.64
CA MET A 99 -6.99 -4.19 -11.07
C MET A 99 -5.62 -4.69 -11.53
N LEU A 100 -5.10 -5.75 -10.93
CA LEU A 100 -3.74 -6.24 -11.18
C LEU A 100 -3.67 -7.41 -12.16
N ALA A 101 -4.73 -8.25 -12.21
CA ALA A 101 -4.82 -9.44 -13.07
C ALA A 101 -6.20 -9.55 -13.75
N PRO A 102 -6.60 -8.58 -14.59
CA PRO A 102 -7.98 -8.48 -15.12
C PRO A 102 -8.40 -9.65 -16.00
N GLY A 103 -7.47 -10.47 -16.51
CA GLY A 103 -7.77 -11.63 -17.38
C GLY A 103 -7.81 -12.96 -16.67
N GLU A 104 -7.55 -13.02 -15.37
CA GLU A 104 -7.31 -14.29 -14.65
C GLU A 104 -8.33 -14.60 -13.55
N ILE A 105 -9.32 -13.74 -13.32
CA ILE A 105 -10.24 -13.80 -12.16
C ILE A 105 -10.94 -15.17 -12.03
N ASP A 106 -11.35 -15.79 -13.14
CA ASP A 106 -12.07 -17.05 -13.11
C ASP A 106 -11.17 -18.29 -12.91
N GLN A 107 -9.85 -18.11 -12.90
CA GLN A 107 -8.85 -19.18 -12.83
C GLN A 107 -7.94 -19.08 -11.60
N VAL A 108 -8.08 -18.02 -10.80
CA VAL A 108 -7.22 -17.81 -9.63
C VAL A 108 -7.59 -18.74 -8.49
N LYS A 109 -6.59 -19.19 -7.75
CA LYS A 109 -6.77 -19.80 -6.44
C LYS A 109 -6.67 -18.73 -5.38
N PRO A 110 -7.78 -18.38 -4.70
CA PRO A 110 -7.80 -17.28 -3.73
C PRO A 110 -7.10 -17.67 -2.44
N PHE A 111 -6.74 -16.66 -1.64
CA PHE A 111 -6.08 -16.84 -0.35
C PHE A 111 -6.80 -17.85 0.57
N ILE A 112 -8.12 -17.90 0.54
CA ILE A 112 -8.89 -18.83 1.38
C ILE A 112 -8.54 -20.32 1.15
N GLU A 113 -8.05 -20.70 -0.01
CA GLU A 113 -7.67 -22.10 -0.27
C GLU A 113 -6.36 -22.51 0.41
N ILE A 114 -5.54 -21.51 0.82
CA ILE A 114 -4.19 -21.75 1.34
C ILE A 114 -3.92 -21.08 2.68
N TRP A 115 -4.94 -20.49 3.32
CA TRP A 115 -4.77 -19.72 4.55
C TRP A 115 -4.09 -20.49 5.70
N ASP A 116 -4.28 -21.82 5.74
CA ASP A 116 -3.67 -22.76 6.70
C ASP A 116 -2.42 -23.49 6.15
N LYS A 117 -2.02 -23.15 4.92
CA LYS A 117 -0.90 -23.79 4.21
C LYS A 117 0.03 -22.72 3.59
N PRO A 118 0.67 -21.88 4.39
CA PRO A 118 1.46 -20.75 3.88
C PRO A 118 2.59 -21.18 2.94
N THR A 119 3.07 -22.42 3.05
CA THR A 119 4.09 -22.97 2.13
C THR A 119 3.60 -23.15 0.69
N GLN A 120 2.28 -23.15 0.45
CA GLN A 120 1.69 -23.24 -0.89
C GLN A 120 1.45 -21.86 -1.54
N ILE A 121 1.84 -20.77 -0.90
CA ILE A 121 1.68 -19.41 -1.44
C ILE A 121 2.36 -19.28 -2.81
N SER A 122 3.52 -19.90 -3.01
CA SER A 122 4.23 -19.90 -4.30
C SER A 122 3.39 -20.44 -5.46
N ASP A 123 2.46 -21.36 -5.18
CA ASP A 123 1.66 -22.05 -6.19
C ASP A 123 0.44 -21.22 -6.65
N VAL A 124 0.09 -20.18 -5.87
CA VAL A 124 -1.09 -19.33 -6.10
C VAL A 124 -0.73 -17.87 -6.34
N LEU A 125 0.53 -17.49 -6.11
CA LEU A 125 1.01 -16.12 -6.30
C LEU A 125 1.09 -15.78 -7.79
N ILE A 126 0.41 -14.72 -8.21
CA ILE A 126 0.42 -14.23 -9.59
C ILE A 126 1.55 -13.20 -9.73
N GLU A 127 2.46 -13.41 -10.67
CA GLU A 127 3.47 -12.41 -11.03
C GLU A 127 2.85 -11.36 -11.95
N VAL A 128 2.56 -10.17 -11.42
CA VAL A 128 2.05 -9.03 -12.19
C VAL A 128 3.17 -8.35 -12.98
N SER A 129 4.35 -8.30 -12.39
CA SER A 129 5.60 -7.84 -13.00
C SER A 129 6.78 -8.38 -12.19
N PRO A 130 8.03 -8.27 -12.68
CA PRO A 130 9.22 -8.77 -11.95
C PRO A 130 9.37 -8.23 -10.51
N TRP A 131 8.70 -7.12 -10.19
CA TRP A 131 8.78 -6.45 -8.89
C TRP A 131 7.44 -6.38 -8.16
N LEU A 132 6.37 -6.90 -8.73
CA LEU A 132 5.02 -6.85 -8.15
C LEU A 132 4.32 -8.18 -8.35
N SER A 133 3.89 -8.79 -7.26
CA SER A 133 3.06 -10.00 -7.22
C SER A 133 1.71 -9.73 -6.58
N LEU A 134 0.76 -10.61 -6.83
CA LEU A 134 -0.58 -10.57 -6.27
C LEU A 134 -0.91 -11.93 -5.65
N LEU A 135 -1.33 -11.93 -4.39
CA LEU A 135 -2.04 -13.05 -3.79
C LEU A 135 -3.54 -12.76 -3.90
N PRO A 136 -4.25 -13.46 -4.80
CA PRO A 136 -5.56 -13.01 -5.26
C PRO A 136 -6.69 -13.33 -4.30
N SER A 137 -7.83 -12.66 -4.51
CA SER A 137 -9.12 -12.92 -3.88
C SER A 137 -10.13 -13.46 -4.87
N SER A 138 -11.18 -14.08 -4.32
CA SER A 138 -12.44 -14.39 -5.02
C SER A 138 -13.61 -14.24 -4.04
N LEU A 139 -14.83 -14.45 -4.54
CA LEU A 139 -16.03 -14.44 -3.71
C LEU A 139 -15.92 -15.41 -2.50
N ASP A 140 -15.15 -16.49 -2.64
CA ASP A 140 -14.95 -17.47 -1.57
C ASP A 140 -14.23 -16.91 -0.36
N ASN A 141 -13.46 -15.81 -0.50
CA ASN A 141 -12.86 -15.11 0.64
C ASN A 141 -13.90 -14.57 1.64
N SER A 142 -15.19 -14.49 1.26
CA SER A 142 -16.29 -14.21 2.19
C SER A 142 -16.42 -15.26 3.32
N LEU A 143 -15.87 -16.45 3.13
CA LEU A 143 -15.85 -17.53 4.11
C LEU A 143 -14.65 -17.45 5.08
N LEU A 144 -13.71 -16.52 4.90
CA LEU A 144 -12.56 -16.36 5.79
C LEU A 144 -12.97 -16.17 7.26
N ASP A 145 -14.05 -15.45 7.53
CA ASP A 145 -14.53 -15.24 8.90
C ASP A 145 -14.95 -16.54 9.58
N ILE A 146 -15.46 -17.51 8.81
CA ILE A 146 -15.83 -18.85 9.31
C ILE A 146 -14.56 -19.67 9.54
N HIS A 147 -13.63 -19.68 8.61
CA HIS A 147 -12.38 -20.42 8.71
C HIS A 147 -11.48 -19.89 9.84
N LEU A 148 -11.41 -18.57 10.00
CA LEU A 148 -10.64 -17.92 11.04
C LEU A 148 -11.42 -17.70 12.35
N SER A 149 -12.42 -18.55 12.65
CA SER A 149 -13.27 -18.42 13.85
C SER A 149 -12.52 -18.64 15.18
N LYS A 150 -11.37 -19.35 15.14
CA LYS A 150 -10.56 -19.62 16.34
C LYS A 150 -9.57 -18.47 16.58
N PRO A 151 -9.38 -18.01 17.85
CA PRO A 151 -8.46 -16.93 18.17
C PRO A 151 -7.02 -17.15 17.65
N LEU A 152 -6.53 -18.40 17.71
CA LEU A 152 -5.20 -18.72 17.19
C LEU A 152 -5.11 -18.49 15.69
N SER A 153 -6.10 -18.93 14.91
CA SER A 153 -6.14 -18.71 13.46
C SER A 153 -6.21 -17.22 13.13
N GLN A 154 -6.98 -16.43 13.88
CA GLN A 154 -7.02 -14.97 13.74
C GLN A 154 -5.64 -14.34 13.98
N LYS A 155 -4.92 -14.82 15.00
CA LYS A 155 -3.59 -14.29 15.32
C LYS A 155 -2.54 -14.62 14.27
N THR A 156 -2.60 -15.82 13.65
CA THR A 156 -1.45 -16.35 12.92
C THR A 156 -1.64 -16.45 11.40
N ALA A 157 -2.87 -16.63 10.90
CA ALA A 157 -3.10 -16.98 9.49
C ALA A 157 -2.42 -16.01 8.50
N ILE A 158 -2.73 -14.72 8.59
CA ILE A 158 -2.13 -13.71 7.69
C ILE A 158 -0.69 -13.42 8.08
N LYS A 159 -0.34 -13.49 9.37
CA LYS A 159 1.04 -13.32 9.83
C LYS A 159 1.96 -14.40 9.27
N ASP A 160 1.53 -15.67 9.27
CA ASP A 160 2.30 -16.79 8.73
C ASP A 160 2.45 -16.65 7.21
N ALA A 161 1.37 -16.23 6.50
CA ALA A 161 1.41 -15.93 5.09
C ALA A 161 2.40 -14.80 4.76
N CYS A 162 2.36 -13.68 5.50
CA CYS A 162 3.30 -12.57 5.33
C CYS A 162 4.74 -13.00 5.60
N SER A 163 4.96 -13.75 6.67
CA SER A 163 6.28 -14.27 7.02
C SER A 163 6.85 -15.17 5.94
N HIS A 164 6.00 -16.00 5.31
CA HIS A 164 6.42 -16.85 4.19
C HIS A 164 6.77 -16.03 2.94
N MET A 165 5.93 -15.03 2.59
CA MET A 165 6.23 -14.12 1.48
C MET A 165 7.54 -13.36 1.70
N HIS A 166 7.81 -12.88 2.92
CA HIS A 166 9.08 -12.26 3.26
C HIS A 166 10.26 -13.24 3.16
N ALA A 167 10.09 -14.50 3.58
CA ALA A 167 11.11 -15.55 3.43
C ALA A 167 11.39 -15.88 1.96
N MET A 168 10.41 -15.72 1.06
CA MET A 168 10.59 -15.80 -0.41
C MET A 168 11.33 -14.60 -1.00
N GLY A 169 11.69 -13.59 -0.19
CA GLY A 169 12.43 -12.40 -0.60
C GLY A 169 11.55 -11.23 -1.05
N HIS A 170 10.28 -11.20 -0.69
CA HIS A 170 9.46 -10.01 -0.85
C HIS A 170 9.76 -8.99 0.24
N ASP A 171 10.02 -7.75 -0.14
CA ASP A 171 10.39 -6.66 0.76
C ASP A 171 9.17 -5.98 1.39
N LEU A 172 8.02 -6.05 0.71
CA LEU A 172 6.79 -5.36 1.10
C LEU A 172 5.56 -6.24 0.84
N VAL A 173 4.74 -6.44 1.86
CA VAL A 173 3.40 -6.99 1.72
C VAL A 173 2.39 -5.87 1.98
N VAL A 174 1.51 -5.61 1.01
CA VAL A 174 0.41 -4.65 1.12
C VAL A 174 -0.90 -5.41 1.15
N ILE A 175 -1.65 -5.26 2.24
CA ILE A 175 -2.92 -5.97 2.44
C ILE A 175 -4.08 -5.02 2.13
N ASP A 176 -4.91 -5.38 1.17
CA ASP A 176 -6.19 -4.71 0.89
C ASP A 176 -7.32 -5.40 1.66
N CYS A 177 -7.94 -4.69 2.60
CA CYS A 177 -8.94 -5.25 3.50
C CYS A 177 -10.37 -4.89 3.08
N PRO A 178 -11.36 -5.79 3.31
CA PRO A 178 -12.77 -5.50 3.13
C PRO A 178 -13.26 -4.38 4.08
N PRO A 179 -14.44 -3.77 3.81
CA PRO A 179 -15.03 -2.73 4.66
C PRO A 179 -15.79 -3.33 5.86
N SER A 180 -15.14 -4.22 6.61
CA SER A 180 -15.71 -4.89 7.78
C SER A 180 -14.62 -5.16 8.81
N LEU A 181 -14.98 -5.43 10.05
CA LEU A 181 -14.04 -5.88 11.09
C LEU A 181 -14.27 -7.37 11.36
N GLY A 182 -14.19 -8.18 10.30
CA GLY A 182 -14.27 -9.62 10.40
C GLY A 182 -12.94 -10.26 10.82
N ALA A 183 -12.94 -11.59 10.96
CA ALA A 183 -11.78 -12.38 11.39
C ALA A 183 -10.57 -12.21 10.46
N GLY A 184 -10.82 -12.06 9.15
CA GLY A 184 -9.78 -11.76 8.16
C GLY A 184 -9.08 -10.42 8.43
N VAL A 185 -9.84 -9.35 8.75
CA VAL A 185 -9.28 -8.03 9.07
C VAL A 185 -8.57 -8.05 10.41
N ILE A 186 -9.11 -8.74 11.43
CA ILE A 186 -8.42 -8.94 12.71
C ILE A 186 -7.05 -9.61 12.47
N SER A 187 -7.01 -10.64 11.63
CA SER A 187 -5.75 -11.33 11.28
C SER A 187 -4.77 -10.42 10.50
N ALA A 188 -5.28 -9.54 9.64
CA ALA A 188 -4.47 -8.54 8.95
C ALA A 188 -3.86 -7.52 9.93
N ILE A 189 -4.64 -7.07 10.92
CA ILE A 189 -4.15 -6.19 11.99
C ILE A 189 -3.04 -6.88 12.78
N CYS A 190 -3.21 -8.17 13.14
CA CYS A 190 -2.20 -8.96 13.86
C CYS A 190 -0.89 -9.16 13.06
N ALA A 191 -0.96 -9.09 11.75
CA ALA A 191 0.17 -9.30 10.85
C ALA A 191 0.93 -8.03 10.47
N SER A 192 0.33 -6.86 10.68
CA SER A 192 0.82 -5.60 10.09
C SER A 192 1.74 -4.81 11.00
N ASP A 193 2.81 -4.26 10.41
CA ASP A 193 3.68 -3.26 11.06
C ASP A 193 3.03 -1.88 11.04
N THR A 194 2.30 -1.58 9.95
CA THR A 194 1.62 -0.30 9.75
C THR A 194 0.20 -0.52 9.27
N LEU A 195 -0.75 0.20 9.87
CA LEU A 195 -2.13 0.27 9.41
C LEU A 195 -2.38 1.64 8.80
N VAL A 196 -2.84 1.68 7.57
CA VAL A 196 -3.29 2.90 6.90
C VAL A 196 -4.81 2.94 6.94
N ILE A 197 -5.37 4.05 7.43
CA ILE A 197 -6.82 4.29 7.52
C ILE A 197 -7.20 5.33 6.46
N PRO A 198 -7.55 4.94 5.22
CA PRO A 198 -8.04 5.88 4.23
C PRO A 198 -9.40 6.42 4.66
N THR A 199 -9.53 7.74 4.70
CA THR A 199 -10.73 8.43 5.18
C THR A 199 -11.18 9.49 4.18
N THR A 200 -12.48 9.70 4.05
CA THR A 200 -13.07 10.74 3.20
C THR A 200 -13.40 11.99 4.01
N PRO A 201 -13.46 13.19 3.38
CA PRO A 201 -13.71 14.45 4.09
C PRO A 201 -15.19 14.63 4.44
N ASP A 202 -15.70 13.79 5.36
CA ASP A 202 -17.06 13.87 5.90
C ASP A 202 -17.08 13.60 7.41
N ASN A 203 -18.14 14.06 8.08
CA ASN A 203 -18.25 14.00 9.54
C ASN A 203 -18.36 12.57 10.10
N PHE A 204 -18.87 11.61 9.33
CA PHE A 204 -18.97 10.21 9.75
C PHE A 204 -17.60 9.54 9.78
N SER A 205 -16.74 9.92 8.85
CA SER A 205 -15.38 9.38 8.76
C SER A 205 -14.53 9.72 9.98
N LEU A 206 -14.69 10.89 10.61
CA LEU A 206 -13.96 11.27 11.82
C LEU A 206 -14.26 10.34 13.01
N ARG A 207 -15.54 9.98 13.22
CA ARG A 207 -15.91 9.01 14.27
C ARG A 207 -15.36 7.61 13.97
N GLY A 208 -15.32 7.24 12.70
CA GLY A 208 -14.78 5.94 12.27
C GLY A 208 -13.29 5.79 12.56
N ILE A 209 -12.54 6.90 12.52
CA ILE A 209 -11.09 6.89 12.84
C ILE A 209 -10.87 6.52 14.31
N ASP A 210 -11.55 7.22 15.26
CA ASP A 210 -11.39 6.94 16.69
C ASP A 210 -11.72 5.48 17.00
N LEU A 211 -12.85 4.99 16.49
CA LEU A 211 -13.27 3.61 16.68
C LEU A 211 -12.24 2.62 16.11
N THR A 212 -11.71 2.88 14.91
CA THR A 212 -10.71 2.00 14.32
C THR A 212 -9.40 1.97 15.12
N ILE A 213 -8.98 3.11 15.69
CA ILE A 213 -7.80 3.20 16.57
C ILE A 213 -8.02 2.39 17.86
N GLU A 214 -9.19 2.58 18.51
CA GLU A 214 -9.54 1.87 19.74
C GLU A 214 -9.59 0.36 19.52
N GLU A 215 -10.31 -0.11 18.49
CA GLU A 215 -10.43 -1.53 18.14
C GLU A 215 -9.05 -2.15 17.80
N THR A 216 -8.20 -1.44 17.06
CA THR A 216 -6.85 -1.89 16.78
C THR A 216 -6.04 -2.08 18.05
N GLY A 217 -6.17 -1.14 19.00
CA GLY A 217 -5.52 -1.24 20.31
C GLY A 217 -6.00 -2.44 21.12
N ALA A 218 -7.32 -2.65 21.16
CA ALA A 218 -7.94 -3.78 21.85
C ALA A 218 -7.53 -5.14 21.25
N ILE A 219 -7.46 -5.23 19.92
CA ILE A 219 -7.00 -6.43 19.21
C ILE A 219 -5.53 -6.72 19.57
N ALA A 220 -4.65 -5.73 19.49
CA ALA A 220 -3.23 -5.90 19.83
C ALA A 220 -3.05 -6.38 21.28
N GLU A 221 -3.79 -5.79 22.23
CA GLU A 221 -3.77 -6.19 23.64
C GLU A 221 -4.31 -7.62 23.84
N THR A 222 -5.44 -7.95 23.23
CA THR A 222 -6.06 -9.29 23.32
C THR A 222 -5.12 -10.40 22.85
N PHE A 223 -4.36 -10.15 21.80
CA PHE A 223 -3.44 -11.14 21.25
C PHE A 223 -1.99 -11.04 21.79
N GLY A 224 -1.72 -10.08 22.70
CA GLY A 224 -0.39 -9.85 23.27
C GLY A 224 0.63 -9.46 22.20
N LEU A 225 0.24 -8.58 21.28
CA LEU A 225 1.07 -8.10 20.17
C LEU A 225 1.46 -6.63 20.38
N PRO A 226 2.60 -6.18 19.83
CA PRO A 226 2.90 -4.76 19.78
C PRO A 226 1.82 -4.04 18.96
N ARG A 227 1.50 -2.82 19.35
CA ARG A 227 0.56 -1.99 18.56
C ARG A 227 1.19 -1.63 17.23
N PRO A 228 0.51 -1.86 16.10
CA PRO A 228 1.01 -1.41 14.80
C PRO A 228 1.04 0.12 14.73
N GLN A 229 1.93 0.67 13.91
CA GLN A 229 1.91 2.09 13.61
C GLN A 229 0.63 2.44 12.85
N ILE A 230 -0.10 3.45 13.30
CA ILE A 230 -1.32 3.90 12.61
C ILE A 230 -1.00 5.13 11.77
N LYS A 231 -1.46 5.14 10.53
CA LYS A 231 -1.40 6.27 9.60
C LYS A 231 -2.79 6.57 9.05
N ILE A 232 -3.19 7.83 9.09
CA ILE A 232 -4.48 8.31 8.58
C ILE A 232 -4.24 8.95 7.23
N LEU A 233 -4.93 8.48 6.19
CA LEU A 233 -4.82 8.98 4.83
C LEU A 233 -6.11 9.70 4.42
N LEU A 234 -6.12 11.02 4.32
CA LEU A 234 -7.26 11.74 3.75
C LEU A 234 -7.30 11.51 2.24
N THR A 235 -8.38 10.91 1.76
CA THR A 235 -8.67 10.65 0.35
C THR A 235 -9.81 11.55 -0.14
N HIS A 236 -10.04 11.58 -1.48
CA HIS A 236 -11.09 12.40 -2.10
C HIS A 236 -11.04 13.88 -1.68
N TYR A 237 -9.85 14.38 -1.32
CA TYR A 237 -9.68 15.76 -0.89
C TYR A 237 -9.89 16.75 -2.04
N ASP A 238 -10.75 17.75 -1.83
CA ASP A 238 -10.91 18.89 -2.72
C ASP A 238 -10.87 20.19 -1.91
N ARG A 239 -9.75 20.92 -2.01
CA ARG A 239 -9.55 22.19 -1.28
C ARG A 239 -10.57 23.29 -1.61
N ARG A 240 -11.32 23.14 -2.71
CA ARG A 240 -12.39 24.08 -3.10
C ARG A 240 -13.66 23.87 -2.28
N ILE A 241 -13.80 22.70 -1.66
CA ILE A 241 -14.94 22.34 -0.83
C ILE A 241 -14.61 22.69 0.63
N LYS A 242 -15.36 23.65 1.19
CA LYS A 242 -15.15 24.13 2.57
C LYS A 242 -15.12 23.01 3.62
N LEU A 243 -16.01 22.02 3.48
CA LEU A 243 -16.04 20.86 4.40
C LEU A 243 -14.75 20.04 4.28
N SER A 244 -14.26 19.81 3.08
CA SER A 244 -13.02 19.06 2.83
C SER A 244 -11.82 19.72 3.52
N ASP A 245 -11.70 21.02 3.40
CA ASP A 245 -10.63 21.82 4.04
C ASP A 245 -10.79 21.88 5.57
N ALA A 246 -12.00 21.97 6.08
CA ALA A 246 -12.27 21.95 7.52
C ALA A 246 -11.92 20.60 8.15
N VAL A 247 -12.29 19.49 7.49
CA VAL A 247 -11.92 18.13 7.92
C VAL A 247 -10.41 17.94 7.91
N TYR A 248 -9.72 18.39 6.87
CA TYR A 248 -8.26 18.28 6.80
C TYR A 248 -7.58 19.02 7.98
N ARG A 249 -7.99 20.26 8.26
CA ARG A 249 -7.47 21.00 9.42
C ARG A 249 -7.74 20.30 10.75
N HIS A 250 -8.96 19.77 10.92
CA HIS A 250 -9.29 19.00 12.12
C HIS A 250 -8.40 17.75 12.28
N LEU A 251 -8.10 17.05 11.18
CA LEU A 251 -7.18 15.91 11.20
C LEU A 251 -5.75 16.35 11.56
N GLN A 252 -5.29 17.49 11.06
CA GLN A 252 -3.98 18.05 11.41
C GLN A 252 -3.88 18.44 12.88
N GLU A 253 -4.96 18.98 13.47
CA GLU A 253 -4.99 19.36 14.87
C GLU A 253 -5.05 18.16 15.81
N LYS A 254 -5.89 17.14 15.48
CA LYS A 254 -6.17 16.03 16.38
C LYS A 254 -5.21 14.84 16.21
N TYR A 255 -4.70 14.61 15.01
CA TYR A 255 -3.93 13.41 14.65
C TYR A 255 -2.61 13.74 13.95
N SER A 256 -1.93 14.83 14.32
CA SER A 256 -0.71 15.31 13.67
C SER A 256 0.33 14.21 13.42
N ASP A 257 0.57 13.34 14.41
CA ASP A 257 1.61 12.32 14.37
C ASP A 257 1.22 11.09 13.53
N MET A 258 -0.10 10.91 13.30
CA MET A 258 -0.66 9.79 12.53
C MET A 258 -1.04 10.22 11.10
N LEU A 259 -1.30 11.51 10.86
CA LEU A 259 -1.78 11.99 9.57
C LEU A 259 -0.69 11.93 8.52
N ILE A 260 -1.00 11.32 7.37
CA ILE A 260 -0.18 11.43 6.16
C ILE A 260 -0.24 12.89 5.69
N GLU A 261 0.94 13.49 5.51
CA GLU A 261 1.06 14.93 5.20
C GLU A 261 0.35 15.31 3.91
N GLN A 262 0.50 14.50 2.86
CA GLN A 262 -0.09 14.76 1.55
C GLN A 262 -1.43 14.02 1.38
N PRO A 263 -2.59 14.73 1.36
CA PRO A 263 -3.87 14.09 1.07
C PRO A 263 -3.98 13.68 -0.39
N ILE A 264 -4.76 12.63 -0.65
CA ILE A 264 -5.06 12.15 -2.01
C ILE A 264 -6.22 12.96 -2.57
N ARG A 265 -5.95 13.76 -3.60
CA ARG A 265 -6.94 14.62 -4.23
C ARG A 265 -7.96 13.83 -5.03
N ILE A 266 -9.21 14.32 -5.05
CA ILE A 266 -10.24 13.79 -5.94
C ILE A 266 -9.83 13.97 -7.41
N SER A 267 -10.02 12.93 -8.22
CA SER A 267 -9.70 12.96 -9.63
C SER A 267 -10.46 11.89 -10.42
N SER A 268 -10.97 12.25 -11.58
CA SER A 268 -11.54 11.29 -12.55
C SER A 268 -10.46 10.38 -13.18
N ALA A 269 -9.19 10.70 -13.00
CA ALA A 269 -8.09 9.89 -13.51
C ALA A 269 -8.05 8.48 -12.88
N TYR A 270 -8.60 8.30 -11.68
CA TYR A 270 -8.72 6.97 -11.05
C TYR A 270 -9.66 6.06 -11.83
N ALA A 271 -10.90 6.52 -12.05
CA ALA A 271 -11.89 5.75 -12.81
C ALA A 271 -11.39 5.44 -14.21
N GLN A 272 -10.84 6.45 -14.91
CA GLN A 272 -10.31 6.29 -16.27
C GLN A 272 -9.10 5.32 -16.33
N ALA A 273 -8.26 5.30 -15.33
CA ALA A 273 -7.15 4.34 -15.25
C ALA A 273 -7.69 2.92 -15.01
N GLN A 274 -8.63 2.78 -14.07
CA GLN A 274 -9.25 1.51 -13.72
C GLN A 274 -10.01 0.90 -14.91
N GLU A 275 -10.79 1.70 -15.67
CA GLU A 275 -11.46 1.25 -16.91
C GLU A 275 -10.49 0.65 -17.94
N GLN A 276 -9.21 1.07 -17.91
CA GLN A 276 -8.16 0.57 -18.78
C GLN A 276 -7.31 -0.55 -18.16
N GLY A 277 -7.68 -1.07 -16.98
CA GLY A 277 -6.87 -2.04 -16.24
C GLY A 277 -5.48 -1.50 -15.87
N LYS A 278 -5.38 -0.20 -15.57
CA LYS A 278 -4.12 0.49 -15.27
C LYS A 278 -4.15 1.16 -13.90
N THR A 279 -2.99 1.28 -13.29
CA THR A 279 -2.80 2.17 -12.15
C THR A 279 -2.62 3.62 -12.63
N VAL A 280 -2.75 4.58 -11.72
CA VAL A 280 -2.51 6.00 -12.04
C VAL A 280 -1.08 6.28 -12.51
N PHE A 281 -0.09 5.44 -12.15
CA PHE A 281 1.28 5.57 -12.61
C PHE A 281 1.46 5.17 -14.08
N GLN A 282 0.59 4.34 -14.60
CA GLN A 282 0.55 3.91 -15.99
C GLN A 282 -0.34 4.81 -16.87
N PHE A 283 -1.06 5.77 -16.25
CA PHE A 283 -2.01 6.65 -16.93
C PHE A 283 -1.43 8.06 -17.09
N ALA A 284 -1.15 8.46 -18.34
CA ALA A 284 -0.41 9.69 -18.64
C ALA A 284 -1.05 10.98 -18.07
N LYS A 285 -2.39 11.06 -18.06
CA LYS A 285 -3.15 12.26 -17.63
C LYS A 285 -3.21 12.44 -16.10
N ALA A 286 -2.68 11.53 -15.31
CA ALA A 286 -2.80 11.49 -13.85
C ALA A 286 -1.69 12.26 -13.09
N LYS A 287 -1.02 13.27 -13.67
CA LYS A 287 0.19 13.91 -13.09
C LYS A 287 0.02 14.34 -11.62
N LYS A 288 -1.08 15.02 -11.26
CA LYS A 288 -1.30 15.49 -9.87
C LYS A 288 -1.50 14.34 -8.89
N VAL A 289 -2.28 13.36 -9.30
CA VAL A 289 -2.59 12.18 -8.49
C VAL A 289 -1.37 11.27 -8.31
N ARG A 290 -0.53 11.16 -9.35
CA ARG A 290 0.75 10.45 -9.23
C ARG A 290 1.66 11.09 -8.18
N ALA A 291 1.69 12.43 -8.13
CA ALA A 291 2.46 13.13 -7.10
C ALA A 291 1.94 12.85 -5.69
N ASP A 292 0.61 12.81 -5.49
CA ASP A 292 0.01 12.49 -4.20
C ASP A 292 0.39 11.08 -3.73
N TYR A 293 0.24 10.08 -4.61
CA TYR A 293 0.63 8.69 -4.27
C TYR A 293 2.14 8.47 -4.19
N HIS A 294 2.92 9.27 -4.91
CA HIS A 294 4.37 9.25 -4.73
C HIS A 294 4.74 9.71 -3.31
N ALA A 295 4.17 10.83 -2.85
CA ALA A 295 4.38 11.33 -1.49
C ALA A 295 3.91 10.31 -0.43
N LEU A 296 2.71 9.73 -0.59
CA LEU A 296 2.21 8.67 0.29
C LEU A 296 3.20 7.50 0.37
N THR A 297 3.65 6.98 -0.78
CA THR A 297 4.52 5.81 -0.81
C THR A 297 5.88 6.12 -0.17
N THR A 298 6.45 7.29 -0.44
CA THR A 298 7.74 7.69 0.15
C THR A 298 7.65 7.86 1.66
N GLU A 299 6.55 8.39 2.19
CA GLU A 299 6.30 8.49 3.63
C GLU A 299 6.15 7.10 4.27
N LEU A 300 5.31 6.22 3.70
CA LEU A 300 5.09 4.86 4.22
C LEU A 300 6.36 4.01 4.21
N LEU A 301 7.19 4.17 3.19
CA LEU A 301 8.46 3.46 3.07
C LEU A 301 9.63 4.18 3.78
N ARG A 302 9.38 5.35 4.39
CA ARG A 302 10.39 6.19 5.08
C ARG A 302 11.56 6.56 4.17
N LEU A 303 11.27 6.91 2.92
CA LEU A 303 12.30 7.28 1.94
C LEU A 303 12.69 8.77 2.03
N ASN A 304 12.05 9.57 2.90
CA ASN A 304 12.26 11.01 3.01
C ASN A 304 13.46 11.41 3.89
N GLY A 305 14.45 10.55 4.05
CA GLY A 305 15.70 10.89 4.77
C GLY A 305 15.56 11.24 6.26
N SER A 306 14.38 11.14 6.85
CA SER A 306 14.21 11.24 8.29
C SER A 306 14.76 9.96 8.94
N ALA A 307 15.94 10.10 9.56
CA ALA A 307 16.54 9.04 10.37
C ALA A 307 15.49 8.48 11.35
N PRO A 308 15.50 7.17 11.63
CA PRO A 308 14.66 6.62 12.68
C PRO A 308 15.02 7.35 13.98
N ASN A 309 14.03 7.93 14.66
CA ASN A 309 14.18 8.29 16.04
C ASN A 309 14.55 7.02 16.79
N THR A 310 15.85 6.84 17.05
CA THR A 310 16.37 5.88 18.00
C THR A 310 16.21 6.48 19.40
N ASP A 311 15.00 6.50 19.89
CA ASP A 311 14.76 6.70 21.31
C ASP A 311 13.95 5.50 21.84
N SER A 312 14.71 4.68 22.54
CA SER A 312 14.48 3.67 23.60
C SER A 312 13.23 2.79 23.50
#